data_1879a52350b9d9b79dfd20cf8c084dba
#
_entry.id   1879a52350b9d9b79dfd20cf8c084dba
#
_cell.length_a   1.000
_cell.length_b   1.000
_cell.length_c   1.000
_cell.angle_alpha   90.00
_cell.angle_beta   90.00
_cell.angle_gamma   90.00
#
_symmetry.space_group_name_H-M   'P 1'
#
loop_
_entity.id
_entity.type
_entity.pdbx_description
1 polymer ?
#
loop_
_entity_poly.entity_id
_entity_poly.type
_entity_poly.pdbx_seq_one_letter_code
_entity_poly.pdbx_strand_id
1 'polypeptide(L)'
;MFVCLTFILIICYTSSVRWKNFHATVNTLTEKGCVTMPLLQQNKEYTIDDIYALPDGQRAELIDGQMYMMAPPTRRHQQILLSLSRKIADYVDKKGGSCEVDIAPFAVFLNADDKNYVEPDISVICSPDKLTDKGCTGAPDWIIEIVSPGSRRTDYYTKLFKYRTAGVREYWIVDPEKNRIMVYSFESDDTAEYTFSEAVKAGIYDDLEIDFSSIDI
;
A
#
# COMPACT_ATOMS: atom_id res chain seq x y z
N MET A 1 -5.68 -45.53 -7.48
CA MET A 1 -5.50 -45.64 -6.03
C MET A 1 -4.38 -44.68 -5.65
N PHE A 2 -4.71 -43.42 -5.46
CA PHE A 2 -3.75 -42.36 -5.10
C PHE A 2 -3.80 -42.15 -3.60
N VAL A 3 -2.67 -42.35 -2.92
CA VAL A 3 -2.52 -42.12 -1.49
C VAL A 3 -2.09 -40.69 -1.29
N CYS A 4 -2.97 -39.90 -0.69
CA CYS A 4 -2.68 -38.53 -0.25
C CYS A 4 -1.87 -38.61 1.06
N LEU A 5 -0.58 -38.26 1.02
CA LEU A 5 0.26 -38.16 2.22
C LEU A 5 0.05 -36.78 2.85
N THR A 6 -0.75 -36.73 3.89
CA THR A 6 -0.88 -35.54 4.75
C THR A 6 0.24 -35.55 5.77
N PHE A 7 1.19 -34.63 5.70
CA PHE A 7 2.21 -34.44 6.74
C PHE A 7 1.58 -33.77 7.95
N ILE A 8 1.40 -34.51 9.03
CA ILE A 8 1.03 -33.99 10.34
C ILE A 8 2.33 -33.73 11.12
N LEU A 9 2.66 -32.48 11.37
CA LEU A 9 3.76 -32.09 12.26
C LEU A 9 3.28 -32.19 13.70
N ILE A 10 3.72 -33.24 14.41
CA ILE A 10 3.47 -33.42 15.85
C ILE A 10 4.71 -32.90 16.59
N ILE A 11 4.55 -31.79 17.31
CA ILE A 11 5.58 -31.29 18.22
C ILE A 11 5.19 -31.68 19.64
N CYS A 12 5.93 -32.65 20.20
CA CYS A 12 5.83 -32.98 21.62
C CYS A 12 6.78 -32.10 22.43
N TYR A 13 6.25 -31.29 23.34
CA TYR A 13 7.03 -30.49 24.29
C TYR A 13 7.02 -31.09 25.65
N THR A 14 8.19 -31.39 26.20
CA THR A 14 8.37 -31.79 27.61
C THR A 14 8.76 -30.56 28.43
N SER A 15 7.90 -30.27 29.36
CA SER A 15 8.01 -29.44 30.58
C SER A 15 8.90 -28.21 30.65
N SER A 16 8.24 -27.15 31.16
CA SER A 16 8.72 -25.96 31.86
C SER A 16 9.10 -24.72 31.03
N VAL A 17 8.08 -24.06 30.45
CA VAL A 17 8.09 -22.59 30.29
C VAL A 17 6.68 -22.03 30.57
N ARG A 18 6.60 -21.15 31.56
CA ARG A 18 5.37 -20.52 32.04
C ARG A 18 5.11 -19.25 31.21
N TRP A 19 4.20 -19.33 30.24
CA TRP A 19 3.74 -18.13 29.49
C TRP A 19 2.49 -17.58 30.19
N LYS A 20 2.58 -16.34 30.62
CA LYS A 20 1.41 -15.56 31.08
C LYS A 20 0.81 -14.82 29.89
N ASN A 21 -0.51 -14.95 29.77
CA ASN A 21 -1.43 -14.17 28.91
C ASN A 21 -1.41 -14.44 27.41
N PHE A 22 -2.06 -15.54 27.03
CA PHE A 22 -2.71 -15.65 25.73
C PHE A 22 -4.11 -16.23 25.96
N HIS A 23 -5.16 -15.45 25.77
CA HIS A 23 -6.52 -15.96 25.76
C HIS A 23 -6.79 -16.61 24.40
N ALA A 24 -6.48 -17.89 24.30
CA ALA A 24 -7.02 -18.78 23.29
C ALA A 24 -8.01 -19.72 23.97
N THR A 25 -9.24 -19.73 23.52
CA THR A 25 -10.26 -20.68 24.01
C THR A 25 -9.87 -22.08 23.54
N VAL A 26 -9.31 -22.87 24.45
CA VAL A 26 -8.96 -24.27 24.20
C VAL A 26 -10.21 -25.10 24.46
N ASN A 27 -10.85 -25.60 23.44
CA ASN A 27 -11.88 -26.63 23.54
C ASN A 27 -11.23 -28.02 23.37
N THR A 28 -11.31 -28.83 24.40
CA THR A 28 -10.97 -30.26 24.52
C THR A 28 -9.50 -30.62 24.65
N LEU A 29 -9.14 -30.93 25.91
CA LEU A 29 -7.97 -31.73 26.26
C LEU A 29 -8.30 -33.24 26.00
N THR A 30 -7.54 -33.88 25.13
CA THR A 30 -7.53 -35.37 25.08
C THR A 30 -6.51 -35.89 26.05
N GLU A 31 -6.76 -37.08 26.62
CA GLU A 31 -5.99 -37.70 27.73
C GLU A 31 -4.47 -37.90 27.51
N LYS A 32 -3.91 -37.43 26.42
CA LYS A 32 -2.46 -37.53 26.07
C LYS A 32 -1.76 -36.20 25.86
N GLY A 33 -2.33 -35.08 26.28
CA GLY A 33 -1.64 -33.80 26.28
C GLY A 33 -1.26 -33.26 24.89
N CYS A 34 -1.88 -33.74 23.80
CA CYS A 34 -1.65 -33.24 22.46
C CYS A 34 -2.62 -32.09 22.17
N VAL A 35 -2.10 -30.87 22.01
CA VAL A 35 -2.87 -29.70 21.59
C VAL A 35 -2.87 -29.67 20.07
N THR A 36 -4.03 -29.93 19.46
CA THR A 36 -4.22 -29.65 18.03
C THR A 36 -4.42 -28.17 17.84
N MET A 37 -3.47 -27.51 17.18
CA MET A 37 -3.69 -26.14 16.73
C MET A 37 -4.78 -26.15 15.65
N PRO A 38 -5.75 -25.21 15.70
CA PRO A 38 -6.71 -25.06 14.61
C PRO A 38 -5.92 -24.79 13.32
N LEU A 39 -6.27 -25.50 12.26
CA LEU A 39 -5.80 -25.19 10.92
C LEU A 39 -6.11 -23.70 10.66
N LEU A 40 -5.08 -22.93 10.33
CA LEU A 40 -5.29 -21.57 9.82
C LEU A 40 -6.30 -21.68 8.67
N GLN A 41 -7.43 -20.98 8.79
CA GLN A 41 -8.32 -20.81 7.65
C GLN A 41 -7.46 -20.26 6.51
N GLN A 42 -7.37 -20.99 5.41
CA GLN A 42 -6.79 -20.45 4.19
C GLN A 42 -7.66 -19.25 3.78
N ASN A 43 -7.14 -18.04 3.94
CA ASN A 43 -7.78 -16.87 3.38
C ASN A 43 -7.84 -17.08 1.86
N LYS A 44 -8.99 -16.80 1.25
CA LYS A 44 -9.12 -16.80 -0.21
C LYS A 44 -8.07 -15.82 -0.75
N GLU A 45 -7.19 -16.29 -1.61
CA GLU A 45 -6.31 -15.45 -2.41
C GLU A 45 -7.07 -14.99 -3.65
N TYR A 46 -6.99 -13.71 -3.94
CA TYR A 46 -7.58 -13.06 -5.11
C TYR A 46 -6.49 -12.77 -6.14
N THR A 47 -6.91 -12.58 -7.38
CA THR A 47 -6.07 -12.20 -8.51
C THR A 47 -6.59 -10.92 -9.17
N ILE A 48 -5.83 -10.38 -10.13
CA ILE A 48 -6.25 -9.21 -10.93
C ILE A 48 -7.56 -9.50 -11.69
N ASP A 49 -7.80 -10.75 -12.10
CA ASP A 49 -9.05 -11.14 -12.73
C ASP A 49 -10.26 -10.96 -11.80
N ASP A 50 -10.09 -11.20 -10.49
CA ASP A 50 -11.15 -10.91 -9.51
C ASP A 50 -11.41 -9.40 -9.39
N ILE A 51 -10.41 -8.53 -9.56
CA ILE A 51 -10.59 -7.06 -9.62
C ILE A 51 -11.44 -6.68 -10.83
N TYR A 52 -11.10 -7.21 -12.01
CA TYR A 52 -11.86 -6.94 -13.25
C TYR A 52 -13.26 -7.56 -13.25
N ALA A 53 -13.51 -8.56 -12.43
CA ALA A 53 -14.83 -9.17 -12.25
C ALA A 53 -15.73 -8.46 -11.23
N LEU A 54 -15.26 -7.38 -10.59
CA LEU A 54 -16.08 -6.61 -9.66
C LEU A 54 -17.30 -5.99 -10.37
N PRO A 55 -18.43 -5.90 -9.70
CA PRO A 55 -19.60 -5.21 -10.24
C PRO A 55 -19.31 -3.74 -10.59
N ASP A 56 -20.01 -3.21 -11.59
CA ASP A 56 -19.90 -1.81 -12.00
C ASP A 56 -20.01 -0.86 -10.81
N GLY A 57 -19.09 0.11 -10.75
CA GLY A 57 -19.00 1.10 -9.68
C GLY A 57 -18.30 0.63 -8.41
N GLN A 58 -17.90 -0.63 -8.32
CA GLN A 58 -17.03 -1.11 -7.25
C GLN A 58 -15.56 -1.06 -7.70
N ARG A 59 -14.69 -0.63 -6.79
CA ARG A 59 -13.24 -0.61 -6.98
C ARG A 59 -12.57 -1.25 -5.78
N ALA A 60 -11.46 -1.91 -6.02
CA ALA A 60 -10.63 -2.47 -4.97
C ALA A 60 -9.16 -2.46 -5.39
N GLU A 61 -8.29 -2.47 -4.41
CA GLU A 61 -6.86 -2.75 -4.57
C GLU A 61 -6.58 -4.20 -4.19
N LEU A 62 -5.51 -4.74 -4.73
CA LEU A 62 -5.04 -6.08 -4.46
C LEU A 62 -3.58 -6.01 -4.00
N ILE A 63 -3.30 -6.49 -2.81
CA ILE A 63 -1.95 -6.51 -2.24
C ILE A 63 -1.67 -7.91 -1.70
N ASP A 64 -0.69 -8.59 -2.28
CA ASP A 64 -0.33 -9.97 -1.97
C ASP A 64 -1.54 -10.92 -1.94
N GLY A 65 -2.43 -10.79 -2.93
CA GLY A 65 -3.64 -11.59 -3.06
C GLY A 65 -4.76 -11.25 -2.07
N GLN A 66 -4.62 -10.17 -1.27
CA GLN A 66 -5.67 -9.66 -0.38
C GLN A 66 -6.38 -8.48 -1.02
N MET A 67 -7.71 -8.54 -1.08
CA MET A 67 -8.54 -7.51 -1.68
C MET A 67 -8.95 -6.45 -0.66
N TYR A 68 -8.73 -5.19 -0.99
CA TYR A 68 -9.07 -4.01 -0.20
C TYR A 68 -10.10 -3.17 -0.95
N MET A 69 -11.36 -3.24 -0.53
CA MET A 69 -12.44 -2.46 -1.17
C MET A 69 -12.22 -0.96 -0.96
N MET A 70 -12.37 -0.17 -2.02
CA MET A 70 -12.24 1.27 -2.00
C MET A 70 -13.59 1.96 -1.81
N ALA A 71 -13.59 3.04 -1.03
CA ALA A 71 -14.73 3.93 -0.87
C ALA A 71 -14.54 5.22 -1.70
N PRO A 72 -15.62 5.90 -2.11
CA PRO A 72 -15.49 7.22 -2.73
C PRO A 72 -14.73 8.19 -1.81
N PRO A 73 -13.80 8.99 -2.37
CA PRO A 73 -13.02 9.95 -1.59
C PRO A 73 -13.88 11.11 -1.09
N THR A 74 -13.46 11.74 0.01
CA THR A 74 -14.11 12.96 0.54
C THR A 74 -13.78 14.18 -0.32
N ARG A 75 -14.59 15.25 -0.21
CA ARG A 75 -14.30 16.54 -0.85
C ARG A 75 -12.89 17.06 -0.48
N ARG A 76 -12.53 16.98 0.79
CA ARG A 76 -11.21 17.43 1.28
C ARG A 76 -10.07 16.64 0.64
N HIS A 77 -10.20 15.34 0.56
CA HIS A 77 -9.25 14.47 -0.15
C HIS A 77 -9.06 14.92 -1.60
N GLN A 78 -10.16 15.18 -2.33
CA GLN A 78 -10.11 15.61 -3.73
C GLN A 78 -9.48 17.01 -3.90
N GLN A 79 -9.67 17.91 -2.95
CA GLN A 79 -9.02 19.24 -2.99
C GLN A 79 -7.50 19.12 -2.82
N ILE A 80 -7.05 18.29 -1.88
CA ILE A 80 -5.61 18.04 -1.68
C ILE A 80 -5.03 17.35 -2.92
N LEU A 81 -5.69 16.30 -3.43
CA LEU A 81 -5.29 15.58 -4.63
C LEU A 81 -5.09 16.54 -5.80
N LEU A 82 -6.08 17.36 -6.11
CA LEU A 82 -6.02 18.31 -7.21
C LEU A 82 -4.89 19.34 -7.03
N SER A 83 -4.70 19.85 -5.81
CA SER A 83 -3.67 20.86 -5.54
C SER A 83 -2.26 20.26 -5.68
N LEU A 84 -2.02 19.09 -5.12
CA LEU A 84 -0.74 18.40 -5.20
C LEU A 84 -0.41 17.98 -6.62
N SER A 85 -1.36 17.31 -7.31
CA SER A 85 -1.14 16.84 -8.67
C SER A 85 -0.79 17.98 -9.63
N ARG A 86 -1.47 19.13 -9.51
CA ARG A 86 -1.15 20.32 -10.33
C ARG A 86 0.26 20.85 -10.07
N LYS A 87 0.65 20.97 -8.78
CA LYS A 87 2.01 21.47 -8.43
C LYS A 87 3.09 20.54 -8.96
N ILE A 88 2.89 19.23 -8.86
CA ILE A 88 3.84 18.20 -9.31
C ILE A 88 3.88 18.19 -10.86
N ALA A 89 2.74 18.16 -11.53
CA ALA A 89 2.67 18.14 -12.97
C ALA A 89 3.27 19.41 -13.59
N ASP A 90 2.93 20.61 -13.04
CA ASP A 90 3.53 21.88 -13.48
C ASP A 90 5.06 21.88 -13.34
N TYR A 91 5.59 21.25 -12.31
CA TYR A 91 7.03 21.12 -12.13
C TYR A 91 7.65 20.14 -13.13
N VAL A 92 7.05 18.94 -13.28
CA VAL A 92 7.52 17.91 -14.20
C VAL A 92 7.53 18.43 -15.64
N ASP A 93 6.46 19.12 -16.07
CA ASP A 93 6.36 19.75 -17.38
C ASP A 93 7.45 20.80 -17.61
N LYS A 94 7.71 21.66 -16.63
CA LYS A 94 8.76 22.70 -16.71
C LYS A 94 10.17 22.13 -16.70
N LYS A 95 10.38 21.06 -15.90
CA LYS A 95 11.67 20.38 -15.80
C LYS A 95 12.03 19.71 -17.12
N GLY A 96 11.03 19.21 -17.82
CA GLY A 96 11.20 18.36 -19.00
C GLY A 96 11.76 16.98 -18.60
N GLY A 97 11.86 16.10 -19.57
CA GLY A 97 12.35 14.74 -19.36
C GLY A 97 11.27 13.71 -19.67
N SER A 98 11.38 12.53 -19.07
CA SER A 98 10.51 11.39 -19.37
C SER A 98 9.50 11.06 -18.26
N CYS A 99 9.49 11.85 -17.17
CA CYS A 99 8.56 11.58 -16.08
C CYS A 99 7.15 12.02 -16.44
N GLU A 100 6.18 11.18 -16.07
CA GLU A 100 4.74 11.46 -16.19
C GLU A 100 4.08 11.42 -14.82
N VAL A 101 2.96 12.14 -14.68
CA VAL A 101 2.19 12.23 -13.43
C VAL A 101 0.79 11.72 -13.68
N ASP A 102 0.46 10.59 -13.07
CA ASP A 102 -0.86 9.97 -13.16
C ASP A 102 -1.59 10.04 -11.82
N ILE A 103 -2.90 10.22 -11.86
CA ILE A 103 -3.77 10.28 -10.68
C ILE A 103 -4.82 9.18 -10.70
N ALA A 104 -5.25 8.74 -9.52
CA ALA A 104 -6.33 7.77 -9.39
C ALA A 104 -7.64 8.23 -10.10
N PRO A 105 -8.37 7.31 -10.78
CA PRO A 105 -8.08 5.88 -10.92
C PRO A 105 -7.04 5.59 -12.01
N PHE A 106 -5.88 5.15 -11.61
CA PHE A 106 -4.79 4.75 -12.51
C PHE A 106 -4.17 3.46 -11.97
N ALA A 107 -4.16 2.42 -12.78
CA ALA A 107 -3.72 1.10 -12.37
C ALA A 107 -2.19 0.99 -12.26
N VAL A 108 -1.70 0.48 -11.16
CA VAL A 108 -0.29 0.14 -10.96
C VAL A 108 -0.16 -1.34 -10.61
N PHE A 109 0.47 -2.10 -11.49
CA PHE A 109 0.78 -3.52 -11.35
C PHE A 109 2.17 -3.66 -10.72
N LEU A 110 2.26 -3.50 -9.40
CA LEU A 110 3.51 -3.26 -8.67
C LEU A 110 4.64 -4.23 -8.95
N ASN A 111 4.37 -5.53 -8.98
CA ASN A 111 5.38 -6.57 -9.13
C ASN A 111 5.34 -7.25 -10.50
N ALA A 112 4.54 -6.75 -11.44
CA ALA A 112 4.24 -7.42 -12.70
C ALA A 112 3.73 -8.87 -12.51
N ASP A 113 3.01 -9.11 -11.42
CA ASP A 113 2.37 -10.38 -11.07
C ASP A 113 0.83 -10.22 -11.11
N ASP A 114 0.10 -11.29 -10.81
CA ASP A 114 -1.37 -11.32 -10.80
C ASP A 114 -1.98 -11.04 -9.41
N LYS A 115 -1.17 -10.67 -8.40
CA LYS A 115 -1.57 -10.53 -7.00
C LYS A 115 -1.37 -9.13 -6.43
N ASN A 116 -0.87 -8.20 -7.25
CA ASN A 116 -0.56 -6.85 -6.81
C ASN A 116 -1.05 -5.81 -7.81
N TYR A 117 -2.18 -5.19 -7.47
CA TYR A 117 -2.84 -4.13 -8.23
C TYR A 117 -3.25 -3.03 -7.26
N VAL A 118 -2.74 -1.82 -7.44
CA VAL A 118 -3.08 -0.66 -6.62
C VAL A 118 -3.46 0.53 -7.50
N GLU A 119 -4.17 1.49 -6.93
CA GLU A 119 -4.55 2.74 -7.58
C GLU A 119 -4.13 3.91 -6.69
N PRO A 120 -2.82 4.24 -6.62
CA PRO A 120 -2.34 5.32 -5.77
C PRO A 120 -2.96 6.66 -6.15
N ASP A 121 -3.16 7.54 -5.18
CA ASP A 121 -3.73 8.85 -5.44
C ASP A 121 -2.92 9.66 -6.46
N ILE A 122 -1.58 9.68 -6.33
CA ILE A 122 -0.66 10.26 -7.31
C ILE A 122 0.51 9.31 -7.51
N SER A 123 0.84 9.06 -8.77
CA SER A 123 2.02 8.29 -9.20
C SER A 123 2.89 9.15 -10.12
N VAL A 124 4.19 9.19 -9.86
CA VAL A 124 5.18 9.78 -10.78
C VAL A 124 6.04 8.66 -11.34
N ILE A 125 6.05 8.52 -12.67
CA ILE A 125 6.73 7.45 -13.38
C ILE A 125 7.75 8.07 -14.33
N CYS A 126 9.05 7.78 -14.14
CA CYS A 126 10.12 8.34 -14.93
C CYS A 126 10.69 7.38 -16.01
N SER A 127 10.17 6.16 -16.05
CA SER A 127 10.53 5.13 -17.02
C SER A 127 9.35 4.87 -17.96
N PRO A 128 9.32 5.46 -19.17
CA PRO A 128 8.18 5.35 -20.10
C PRO A 128 7.86 3.91 -20.54
N ASP A 129 8.83 3.03 -20.49
CA ASP A 129 8.67 1.60 -20.80
C ASP A 129 7.77 0.86 -19.81
N LYS A 130 7.53 1.42 -18.64
CA LYS A 130 6.56 0.91 -17.66
C LYS A 130 5.11 1.30 -17.99
N LEU A 131 4.90 2.30 -18.84
CA LEU A 131 3.58 2.85 -19.15
C LEU A 131 2.92 2.12 -20.31
N THR A 132 1.67 1.76 -20.12
CA THR A 132 0.80 1.14 -21.13
C THR A 132 -0.60 1.74 -21.06
N ASP A 133 -1.44 1.49 -22.06
CA ASP A 133 -2.86 1.90 -22.04
C ASP A 133 -3.63 1.32 -20.83
N LYS A 134 -3.10 0.29 -20.18
CA LYS A 134 -3.72 -0.34 -19.02
C LYS A 134 -3.24 0.24 -17.67
N GLY A 135 -2.15 1.01 -17.68
CA GLY A 135 -1.53 1.55 -16.49
C GLY A 135 -0.01 1.32 -16.43
N CYS A 136 0.56 1.44 -15.25
CA CYS A 136 1.99 1.25 -14.98
C CYS A 136 2.30 -0.20 -14.62
N THR A 137 3.29 -0.80 -15.26
CA THR A 137 3.81 -2.14 -14.94
C THR A 137 5.12 -2.01 -14.17
N GLY A 138 5.14 -2.45 -12.93
CA GLY A 138 6.23 -2.26 -11.98
C GLY A 138 6.01 -1.03 -11.08
N ALA A 139 6.98 -0.73 -10.23
CA ALA A 139 6.87 0.36 -9.27
C ALA A 139 7.04 1.73 -9.92
N PRO A 140 6.15 2.72 -9.66
CA PRO A 140 6.42 4.14 -9.89
C PRO A 140 7.66 4.61 -9.15
N ASP A 141 8.25 5.72 -9.59
CA ASP A 141 9.39 6.33 -8.88
C ASP A 141 8.92 7.01 -7.59
N TRP A 142 7.78 7.69 -7.62
CA TRP A 142 7.21 8.37 -6.46
C TRP A 142 5.71 8.12 -6.36
N ILE A 143 5.25 7.81 -5.16
CA ILE A 143 3.83 7.60 -4.85
C ILE A 143 3.42 8.54 -3.71
N ILE A 144 2.24 9.14 -3.83
CA ILE A 144 1.60 9.90 -2.76
C ILE A 144 0.22 9.30 -2.50
N GLU A 145 -0.06 9.02 -1.23
CA GLU A 145 -1.38 8.60 -0.75
C GLU A 145 -1.95 9.64 0.21
N ILE A 146 -3.18 10.06 -0.04
CA ILE A 146 -3.92 10.98 0.81
C ILE A 146 -4.84 10.16 1.71
N VAL A 147 -4.54 10.13 2.99
CA VAL A 147 -5.20 9.24 3.94
C VAL A 147 -6.69 9.57 4.08
N SER A 148 -7.51 8.55 3.94
CA SER A 148 -8.91 8.54 4.35
C SER A 148 -9.09 7.77 5.66
N PRO A 149 -10.22 7.94 6.38
CA PRO A 149 -10.47 7.14 7.60
C PRO A 149 -10.41 5.62 7.36
N GLY A 150 -10.84 5.17 6.17
CA GLY A 150 -10.87 3.75 5.81
C GLY A 150 -9.51 3.20 5.35
N SER A 151 -8.65 4.02 4.76
CA SER A 151 -7.37 3.58 4.20
C SER A 151 -6.19 3.70 5.18
N ARG A 152 -6.33 4.43 6.28
CA ARG A 152 -5.23 4.78 7.19
C ARG A 152 -4.32 3.60 7.56
N ARG A 153 -4.89 2.46 7.98
CA ARG A 153 -4.09 1.31 8.35
C ARG A 153 -3.34 0.73 7.15
N THR A 154 -3.99 0.67 6.01
CA THR A 154 -3.40 0.15 4.77
C THR A 154 -2.26 1.05 4.31
N ASP A 155 -2.45 2.38 4.27
CA ASP A 155 -1.46 3.34 3.80
C ASP A 155 -0.22 3.37 4.72
N TYR A 156 -0.42 3.44 6.06
CA TYR A 156 0.69 3.55 7.01
C TYR A 156 1.48 2.26 7.23
N TYR A 157 0.93 1.08 6.90
CA TYR A 157 1.59 -0.19 7.18
C TYR A 157 1.69 -1.09 5.96
N THR A 158 0.58 -1.49 5.36
CA THR A 158 0.59 -2.47 4.27
C THR A 158 1.22 -1.91 3.02
N LYS A 159 0.77 -0.73 2.55
CA LYS A 159 1.30 -0.05 1.37
C LYS A 159 2.73 0.44 1.59
N LEU A 160 3.07 0.95 2.79
CA LEU A 160 4.43 1.36 3.13
C LEU A 160 5.42 0.22 2.90
N PHE A 161 5.14 -0.96 3.45
CA PHE A 161 5.99 -2.14 3.27
C PHE A 161 6.00 -2.58 1.80
N LYS A 162 4.82 -2.60 1.15
CA LYS A 162 4.67 -3.07 -0.21
C LYS A 162 5.39 -2.17 -1.21
N TYR A 163 5.24 -0.85 -1.13
CA TYR A 163 5.89 0.10 -2.01
C TYR A 163 7.41 0.05 -1.86
N ARG A 164 7.91 -0.03 -0.61
CA ARG A 164 9.35 -0.20 -0.37
C ARG A 164 9.90 -1.48 -1.02
N THR A 165 9.22 -2.61 -0.85
CA THR A 165 9.69 -3.90 -1.39
C THR A 165 9.51 -4.04 -2.90
N ALA A 166 8.58 -3.30 -3.50
CA ALA A 166 8.36 -3.26 -4.94
C ALA A 166 9.39 -2.38 -5.68
N GLY A 167 10.14 -1.52 -4.96
CA GLY A 167 11.15 -0.66 -5.55
C GLY A 167 10.68 0.77 -5.86
N VAL A 168 9.62 1.25 -5.23
CA VAL A 168 9.29 2.68 -5.21
C VAL A 168 10.45 3.42 -4.56
N ARG A 169 10.84 4.58 -5.10
CA ARG A 169 11.99 5.35 -4.60
C ARG A 169 11.58 6.27 -3.44
N GLU A 170 10.39 6.87 -3.57
CA GLU A 170 9.85 7.79 -2.57
C GLU A 170 8.35 7.56 -2.35
N TYR A 171 7.90 7.61 -1.10
CA TYR A 171 6.51 7.45 -0.71
C TYR A 171 6.07 8.52 0.29
N TRP A 172 5.00 9.25 -0.03
CA TRP A 172 4.41 10.23 0.86
C TRP A 172 3.05 9.76 1.36
N ILE A 173 2.84 9.92 2.67
CA ILE A 173 1.53 9.73 3.31
C ILE A 173 1.06 11.10 3.79
N VAL A 174 0.02 11.63 3.14
CA VAL A 174 -0.58 12.92 3.46
C VAL A 174 -1.82 12.67 4.30
N ASP A 175 -1.77 12.94 5.61
CA ASP A 175 -2.88 12.70 6.56
C ASP A 175 -3.51 14.03 7.01
N PRO A 176 -4.59 14.47 6.34
CA PRO A 176 -5.21 15.75 6.66
C PRO A 176 -5.91 15.79 8.03
N GLU A 177 -6.32 14.64 8.59
CA GLU A 177 -6.92 14.59 9.91
C GLU A 177 -5.90 14.80 11.02
N LYS A 178 -4.66 14.33 10.80
CA LYS A 178 -3.56 14.48 11.76
C LYS A 178 -2.70 15.71 11.51
N ASN A 179 -3.00 16.48 10.46
CA ASN A 179 -2.15 17.60 10.03
C ASN A 179 -0.69 17.14 9.83
N ARG A 180 -0.49 16.04 9.09
CA ARG A 180 0.80 15.34 8.98
C ARG A 180 1.10 14.92 7.58
N ILE A 181 2.36 15.08 7.18
CA ILE A 181 2.94 14.50 5.97
C ILE A 181 4.13 13.64 6.40
N MET A 182 4.08 12.34 6.09
CA MET A 182 5.21 11.44 6.24
C MET A 182 5.89 11.27 4.90
N VAL A 183 7.18 11.49 4.84
CA VAL A 183 8.02 11.31 3.66
C VAL A 183 8.97 10.15 3.92
N TYR A 184 8.89 9.13 3.09
CA TYR A 184 9.80 7.98 3.11
C TYR A 184 10.64 7.99 1.85
N SER A 185 11.92 8.28 1.97
CA SER A 185 12.92 8.19 0.90
C SER A 185 13.60 6.82 0.97
N PHE A 186 13.11 5.86 0.19
CA PHE A 186 13.56 4.47 0.30
C PHE A 186 14.98 4.25 -0.22
N GLU A 187 15.45 5.08 -1.15
CA GLU A 187 16.83 4.98 -1.66
C GLU A 187 17.87 5.36 -0.61
N SER A 188 17.59 6.40 0.21
CA SER A 188 18.46 6.86 1.28
C SER A 188 18.17 6.22 2.63
N ASP A 189 17.12 5.41 2.73
CA ASP A 189 16.59 4.83 3.98
C ASP A 189 16.25 5.91 5.02
N ASP A 190 15.74 7.07 4.55
CA ASP A 190 15.42 8.22 5.38
C ASP A 190 13.92 8.39 5.55
N THR A 191 13.50 9.00 6.66
CA THR A 191 12.12 9.29 6.98
C THR A 191 12.01 10.65 7.63
N ALA A 192 11.11 11.50 7.11
CA ALA A 192 10.83 12.82 7.65
C ALA A 192 9.33 13.01 7.92
N GLU A 193 9.00 13.82 8.91
CA GLU A 193 7.63 14.20 9.24
C GLU A 193 7.50 15.72 9.16
N TYR A 194 6.42 16.17 8.48
CA TYR A 194 6.06 17.56 8.31
C TYR A 194 4.61 17.81 8.67
N THR A 195 4.27 19.08 8.86
CA THR A 195 2.89 19.57 9.03
C THR A 195 2.42 20.29 7.77
N PHE A 196 1.11 20.57 7.69
CA PHE A 196 0.56 21.35 6.56
C PHE A 196 0.94 22.85 6.58
N SER A 197 1.69 23.31 7.57
CA SER A 197 2.25 24.66 7.60
C SER A 197 3.68 24.76 7.05
N GLU A 198 4.22 23.67 6.57
CA GLU A 198 5.61 23.57 6.12
C GLU A 198 5.70 23.30 4.63
N ALA A 199 6.86 23.61 4.07
CA ALA A 199 7.25 23.19 2.74
C ALA A 199 7.99 21.83 2.83
N VAL A 200 7.66 20.93 1.92
CA VAL A 200 8.16 19.57 1.88
C VAL A 200 9.01 19.38 0.64
N LYS A 201 10.28 19.01 0.82
CA LYS A 201 11.19 18.73 -0.28
C LYS A 201 10.97 17.31 -0.80
N ALA A 202 10.81 17.16 -2.11
CA ALA A 202 10.78 15.86 -2.78
C ALA A 202 12.20 15.30 -2.90
N GLY A 203 12.40 14.03 -2.50
CA GLY A 203 13.71 13.38 -2.56
C GLY A 203 14.13 12.96 -3.95
N ILE A 204 13.17 12.63 -4.83
CA ILE A 204 13.46 12.25 -6.23
C ILE A 204 13.87 13.43 -7.11
N TYR A 205 13.69 14.68 -6.65
CA TYR A 205 14.08 15.90 -7.34
C TYR A 205 14.86 16.82 -6.40
N ASP A 206 16.02 17.29 -6.85
CA ASP A 206 16.90 18.13 -6.02
C ASP A 206 16.33 19.51 -5.70
N ASP A 207 15.44 20.03 -6.56
CA ASP A 207 14.95 21.41 -6.57
C ASP A 207 13.40 21.51 -6.47
N LEU A 208 12.69 20.42 -6.21
CA LEU A 208 11.25 20.44 -5.97
C LEU A 208 10.94 20.55 -4.48
N GLU A 209 10.25 21.61 -4.14
CA GLU A 209 9.69 21.84 -2.81
C GLU A 209 8.21 22.19 -2.94
N ILE A 210 7.37 21.50 -2.17
CA ILE A 210 5.90 21.70 -2.17
C ILE A 210 5.49 22.38 -0.89
N ASP A 211 5.08 23.64 -0.99
CA ASP A 211 4.51 24.40 0.13
C ASP A 211 3.07 23.94 0.38
N PHE A 212 2.88 23.22 1.50
CA PHE A 212 1.58 22.73 1.94
C PHE A 212 0.72 23.82 2.56
N SER A 213 1.30 24.90 3.07
CA SER A 213 0.54 26.04 3.63
C SER A 213 -0.33 26.75 2.59
N SER A 214 0.01 26.59 1.31
CA SER A 214 -0.71 27.14 0.17
C SER A 214 -1.84 26.23 -0.36
N ILE A 215 -2.05 25.07 0.27
CA ILE A 215 -3.11 24.12 -0.10
C ILE A 215 -4.36 24.46 0.71
N ASP A 216 -5.42 24.93 0.04
CA ASP A 216 -6.72 25.15 0.67
C ASP A 216 -7.33 23.82 1.11
N ILE A 217 -7.54 23.65 2.43
CA ILE A 217 -8.02 22.40 3.02
C ILE A 217 -9.31 22.64 3.81
#